data_89fc2549f1ec6c55b907c166cc6e3008
#
_entry.id   89fc2549f1ec6c55b907c166cc6e3008
#
_cell.length_a   1.000
_cell.length_b   1.000
_cell.length_c   1.000
_cell.angle_alpha   90.00
_cell.angle_beta   90.00
_cell.angle_gamma   90.00
#
_symmetry.space_group_name_H-M   'P 1'
#
loop_
_entity.id
_entity.type
_entity.pdbx_description
1 polymer ?
#
loop_
_entity_poly.entity_id
_entity_poly.type
_entity_poly.pdbx_seq_one_letter_code
_entity_poly.pdbx_strand_id
1 'polypeptide(L)'
;MDGTDGRTAVASVGDVCSKTIFKDREESEFYAQCVRDFLFRHGYELLENKEIVELGVGTGETIAELLKYHDFTGKINGYEIDRASYEYARQVIAGNSVTDRYLVVNENFFAAVRNSVAGGCAISNPPYLPAYERPAQMPELWGGIDGSQVTKQIVECGFEHLILLVSSFSNPLSIIEHALNHGYKVLDFTVRTMRFGIYSSEPEVCERIAQLSSRRQAFVSADRYCVAGVAWVKRPDAIDLSGPLAQALTSLANFPE
;
A
#
# COMPACT_ATOMS: atom_id res chain seq x y z
N MET A 1 -46.11 27.14 -32.86
CA MET A 1 -45.28 25.96 -33.13
C MET A 1 -43.97 26.16 -32.39
N ASP A 2 -44.01 25.79 -31.11
CA ASP A 2 -42.84 25.93 -30.21
C ASP A 2 -42.18 24.57 -30.06
N GLY A 3 -40.97 24.51 -30.58
CA GLY A 3 -40.10 23.34 -30.43
C GLY A 3 -39.27 23.47 -29.15
N THR A 4 -39.67 22.77 -28.11
CA THR A 4 -38.85 22.61 -26.90
C THR A 4 -37.76 21.60 -27.13
N ASP A 5 -36.52 22.12 -27.25
CA ASP A 5 -35.30 21.32 -27.35
C ASP A 5 -34.90 20.82 -25.94
N GLY A 6 -35.27 19.57 -25.68
CA GLY A 6 -34.94 18.87 -24.42
C GLY A 6 -33.53 18.33 -24.45
N ARG A 7 -32.54 19.18 -24.18
CA ARG A 7 -31.17 18.72 -23.87
C ARG A 7 -31.11 18.29 -22.42
N THR A 8 -31.25 17.01 -22.16
CA THR A 8 -30.83 16.39 -20.92
C THR A 8 -29.31 16.53 -20.78
N ALA A 9 -28.91 17.41 -19.88
CA ALA A 9 -27.52 17.51 -19.47
C ALA A 9 -27.13 16.20 -18.79
N VAL A 10 -26.31 15.41 -19.46
CA VAL A 10 -25.58 14.31 -18.83
C VAL A 10 -24.55 14.96 -17.92
N ALA A 11 -24.80 14.94 -16.63
CA ALA A 11 -23.83 15.36 -15.62
C ALA A 11 -22.59 14.50 -15.81
N SER A 12 -21.44 15.13 -16.04
CA SER A 12 -20.16 14.46 -16.15
C SER A 12 -19.85 13.78 -14.81
N VAL A 13 -19.56 12.50 -14.84
CA VAL A 13 -19.23 11.64 -13.69
C VAL A 13 -17.97 12.14 -12.93
N GLY A 14 -17.33 13.20 -13.42
CA GLY A 14 -16.07 13.74 -12.88
C GLY A 14 -16.17 14.53 -11.57
N ASP A 15 -17.35 15.04 -11.17
CA ASP A 15 -17.41 16.06 -10.11
C ASP A 15 -17.84 15.55 -8.72
N VAL A 16 -18.26 14.32 -8.56
CA VAL A 16 -18.79 13.81 -7.26
C VAL A 16 -17.74 13.08 -6.41
N CYS A 17 -16.56 12.75 -6.94
CA CYS A 17 -15.63 11.83 -6.30
C CYS A 17 -14.31 12.43 -5.80
N SER A 18 -14.12 13.77 -5.71
CA SER A 18 -12.77 14.34 -5.56
C SER A 18 -12.22 14.45 -4.14
N LYS A 19 -12.97 14.14 -3.07
CA LYS A 19 -12.53 14.38 -1.69
C LYS A 19 -12.30 13.15 -0.81
N THR A 20 -12.68 11.96 -1.24
CA THR A 20 -12.66 10.76 -0.38
C THR A 20 -11.76 9.61 -0.88
N ILE A 21 -11.15 9.71 -2.05
CA ILE A 21 -10.28 8.66 -2.59
C ILE A 21 -8.84 9.08 -2.47
N PHE A 22 -7.99 8.21 -1.92
CA PHE A 22 -6.54 8.44 -1.87
C PHE A 22 -5.97 8.64 -3.27
N LYS A 23 -5.27 9.74 -3.47
CA LYS A 23 -4.62 10.11 -4.73
C LYS A 23 -3.22 10.65 -4.45
N ASP A 24 -2.27 9.74 -4.27
CA ASP A 24 -0.86 10.04 -4.41
C ASP A 24 -0.32 9.23 -5.58
N ARG A 25 -0.14 9.91 -6.70
CA ARG A 25 0.27 9.26 -7.95
C ARG A 25 1.68 8.71 -7.86
N GLU A 26 2.61 9.47 -7.28
CA GLU A 26 4.01 9.07 -7.19
C GLU A 26 4.17 7.80 -6.34
N GLU A 27 3.49 7.75 -5.20
CA GLU A 27 3.52 6.59 -4.32
C GLU A 27 2.80 5.38 -4.92
N SER A 28 1.64 5.59 -5.56
CA SER A 28 0.90 4.52 -6.22
C SER A 28 1.68 3.90 -7.39
N GLU A 29 2.34 4.73 -8.21
CA GLU A 29 3.22 4.25 -9.29
C GLU A 29 4.43 3.48 -8.73
N PHE A 30 5.01 3.94 -7.62
CA PHE A 30 6.10 3.24 -6.96
C PHE A 30 5.65 1.89 -6.39
N TYR A 31 4.47 1.84 -5.77
CA TYR A 31 3.87 0.58 -5.30
C TYR A 31 3.71 -0.42 -6.45
N ALA A 32 3.07 -0.02 -7.55
CA ALA A 32 2.88 -0.89 -8.70
C ALA A 32 4.22 -1.35 -9.30
N GLN A 33 5.23 -0.46 -9.36
CA GLN A 33 6.58 -0.83 -9.79
C GLN A 33 7.17 -1.91 -8.89
N CYS A 34 7.07 -1.77 -7.57
CA CYS A 34 7.58 -2.77 -6.62
C CYS A 34 6.85 -4.11 -6.79
N VAL A 35 5.51 -4.10 -6.87
CA VAL A 35 4.72 -5.31 -7.11
C VAL A 35 5.17 -6.00 -8.39
N ARG A 36 5.28 -5.25 -9.50
CA ARG A 36 5.77 -5.78 -10.77
C ARG A 36 7.16 -6.41 -10.64
N ASP A 37 8.12 -5.65 -10.11
CA ASP A 37 9.52 -6.06 -10.09
C ASP A 37 9.71 -7.29 -9.19
N PHE A 38 9.03 -7.37 -8.06
CA PHE A 38 9.13 -8.51 -7.16
C PHE A 38 8.39 -9.75 -7.71
N LEU A 39 7.24 -9.59 -8.33
CA LEU A 39 6.53 -10.70 -8.98
C LEU A 39 7.37 -11.31 -10.11
N PHE A 40 8.02 -10.49 -10.94
CA PHE A 40 8.77 -10.98 -12.10
C PHE A 40 10.21 -11.41 -11.78
N ARG A 41 10.86 -10.81 -10.78
CA ARG A 41 12.24 -11.20 -10.42
C ARG A 41 12.31 -12.45 -9.54
N HIS A 42 11.40 -12.57 -8.58
CA HIS A 42 11.51 -13.58 -7.54
C HIS A 42 10.39 -14.61 -7.54
N GLY A 43 9.35 -14.40 -8.30
CA GLY A 43 8.14 -15.03 -7.89
C GLY A 43 7.19 -15.54 -8.93
N TYR A 44 7.42 -15.39 -10.20
CA TYR A 44 6.47 -15.97 -11.15
C TYR A 44 6.33 -17.48 -10.92
N GLU A 45 7.46 -18.18 -10.74
CA GLU A 45 7.47 -19.61 -10.40
C GLU A 45 7.02 -19.88 -8.95
N LEU A 46 7.33 -18.95 -8.01
CA LEU A 46 6.95 -19.08 -6.60
C LEU A 46 5.46 -18.78 -6.35
N LEU A 47 4.85 -17.96 -7.20
CA LEU A 47 3.44 -17.53 -7.10
C LEU A 47 2.55 -18.20 -8.17
N GLU A 48 3.12 -19.03 -9.02
CA GLU A 48 2.37 -19.82 -9.98
C GLU A 48 1.35 -20.68 -9.22
N ASN A 49 0.07 -20.46 -9.48
CA ASN A 49 -1.07 -21.07 -8.78
C ASN A 49 -1.32 -20.61 -7.32
N LYS A 50 -0.66 -19.55 -6.83
CA LYS A 50 -0.99 -18.97 -5.52
C LYS A 50 -1.98 -17.85 -5.64
N GLU A 51 -2.82 -17.70 -4.63
CA GLU A 51 -3.73 -16.58 -4.51
C GLU A 51 -2.94 -15.34 -4.08
N ILE A 52 -3.11 -14.24 -4.81
CA ILE A 52 -2.61 -12.93 -4.42
C ILE A 52 -3.79 -12.13 -3.88
N VAL A 53 -3.64 -11.57 -2.71
CA VAL A 53 -4.64 -10.70 -2.11
C VAL A 53 -4.07 -9.29 -1.91
N GLU A 54 -4.88 -8.27 -2.15
CA GLU A 54 -4.50 -6.87 -1.97
C GLU A 54 -5.33 -6.23 -0.88
N LEU A 55 -4.67 -5.59 0.08
CA LEU A 55 -5.31 -4.76 1.09
C LEU A 55 -5.28 -3.30 0.66
N GLY A 56 -6.46 -2.66 0.61
CA GLY A 56 -6.59 -1.23 0.30
C GLY A 56 -6.34 -0.95 -1.18
N VAL A 57 -7.29 -1.33 -2.03
CA VAL A 57 -7.20 -1.17 -3.50
C VAL A 57 -7.11 0.30 -3.92
N GLY A 58 -7.74 1.21 -3.15
CA GLY A 58 -7.81 2.62 -3.51
C GLY A 58 -8.49 2.83 -4.85
N THR A 59 -7.81 3.52 -5.79
CA THR A 59 -8.33 3.72 -7.16
C THR A 59 -8.23 2.46 -8.03
N GLY A 60 -7.40 1.49 -7.69
CA GLY A 60 -7.11 0.32 -8.50
C GLY A 60 -6.38 0.59 -9.82
N GLU A 61 -6.08 1.86 -10.15
CA GLU A 61 -5.52 2.27 -11.44
C GLU A 61 -4.18 1.59 -11.71
N THR A 62 -3.25 1.67 -10.79
CA THR A 62 -1.86 1.23 -11.00
C THR A 62 -1.73 -0.29 -11.14
N ILE A 63 -2.49 -1.06 -10.38
CA ILE A 63 -2.49 -2.53 -10.51
C ILE A 63 -3.28 -2.95 -11.76
N ALA A 64 -4.39 -2.29 -12.10
CA ALA A 64 -5.11 -2.57 -13.33
C ALA A 64 -4.26 -2.29 -14.59
N GLU A 65 -3.51 -1.19 -14.61
CA GLU A 65 -2.56 -0.87 -15.68
C GLU A 65 -1.42 -1.89 -15.74
N LEU A 66 -0.86 -2.27 -14.60
CA LEU A 66 0.16 -3.32 -14.53
C LEU A 66 -0.33 -4.60 -15.18
N LEU A 67 -1.51 -5.07 -14.82
CA LEU A 67 -2.09 -6.30 -15.37
C LEU A 67 -2.43 -6.20 -16.86
N LYS A 68 -2.78 -5.00 -17.35
CA LYS A 68 -3.07 -4.77 -18.77
C LYS A 68 -1.84 -4.92 -19.65
N TYR A 69 -0.68 -4.47 -19.17
CA TYR A 69 0.55 -4.39 -19.97
C TYR A 69 1.53 -5.53 -19.70
N HIS A 70 1.21 -6.46 -18.80
CA HIS A 70 2.06 -7.60 -18.49
C HIS A 70 1.28 -8.92 -18.58
N ASP A 71 1.96 -9.96 -19.06
CA ASP A 71 1.40 -11.32 -19.23
C ASP A 71 1.31 -12.06 -17.90
N PHE A 72 0.79 -11.40 -16.85
CA PHE A 72 0.52 -12.05 -15.59
C PHE A 72 -0.75 -12.89 -15.71
N THR A 73 -0.62 -14.22 -15.51
CA THR A 73 -1.73 -15.18 -15.63
C THR A 73 -2.44 -15.45 -14.29
N GLY A 74 -1.87 -14.98 -13.18
CA GLY A 74 -2.45 -15.12 -11.85
C GLY A 74 -3.68 -14.22 -11.64
N LYS A 75 -4.32 -14.38 -10.48
CA LYS A 75 -5.46 -13.56 -10.04
C LYS A 75 -5.09 -12.77 -8.80
N ILE A 76 -5.59 -11.54 -8.73
CA ILE A 76 -5.50 -10.67 -7.56
C ILE A 76 -6.91 -10.44 -7.03
N ASN A 77 -7.12 -10.74 -5.75
CA ASN A 77 -8.35 -10.44 -5.03
C ASN A 77 -8.13 -9.20 -4.14
N GLY A 78 -8.66 -8.07 -4.55
CA GLY A 78 -8.54 -6.81 -3.83
C GLY A 78 -9.67 -6.60 -2.82
N TYR A 79 -9.33 -6.06 -1.66
CA TYR A 79 -10.26 -5.72 -0.60
C TYR A 79 -10.20 -4.21 -0.34
N GLU A 80 -11.34 -3.55 -0.47
CA GLU A 80 -11.47 -2.12 -0.24
C GLU A 80 -12.62 -1.85 0.73
N ILE A 81 -12.32 -1.18 1.84
CA ILE A 81 -13.31 -0.90 2.87
C ILE A 81 -14.14 0.35 2.56
N ASP A 82 -13.51 1.36 1.91
CA ASP A 82 -14.22 2.56 1.50
C ASP A 82 -15.10 2.29 0.28
N ARG A 83 -16.39 2.59 0.41
CA ARG A 83 -17.38 2.33 -0.63
C ARG A 83 -17.12 3.14 -1.90
N ALA A 84 -16.67 4.38 -1.79
CA ALA A 84 -16.42 5.24 -2.95
C ALA A 84 -15.21 4.76 -3.74
N SER A 85 -14.12 4.42 -3.05
CA SER A 85 -12.91 3.82 -3.63
C SER A 85 -13.24 2.51 -4.34
N TYR A 86 -14.00 1.62 -3.70
CA TYR A 86 -14.45 0.37 -4.29
C TYR A 86 -15.23 0.55 -5.60
N GLU A 87 -16.23 1.45 -5.62
CA GLU A 87 -17.03 1.69 -6.83
C GLU A 87 -16.16 2.29 -7.96
N TYR A 88 -15.23 3.16 -7.61
CA TYR A 88 -14.29 3.73 -8.56
C TYR A 88 -13.34 2.65 -9.13
N ALA A 89 -12.71 1.85 -8.26
CA ALA A 89 -11.80 0.79 -8.67
C ALA A 89 -12.47 -0.22 -9.61
N ARG A 90 -13.72 -0.59 -9.35
CA ARG A 90 -14.50 -1.48 -10.25
C ARG A 90 -14.63 -0.91 -11.66
N GLN A 91 -14.88 0.39 -11.79
CA GLN A 91 -14.99 1.05 -13.10
C GLN A 91 -13.64 1.06 -13.82
N VAL A 92 -12.57 1.36 -13.10
CA VAL A 92 -11.21 1.35 -13.64
C VAL A 92 -10.82 -0.04 -14.12
N ILE A 93 -11.06 -1.08 -13.33
CA ILE A 93 -10.74 -2.48 -13.66
C ILE A 93 -11.51 -2.92 -14.91
N ALA A 94 -12.79 -2.59 -14.99
CA ALA A 94 -13.61 -2.89 -16.18
C ALA A 94 -13.11 -2.13 -17.42
N GLY A 95 -12.76 -0.84 -17.27
CA GLY A 95 -12.22 -0.02 -18.35
C GLY A 95 -10.87 -0.50 -18.89
N ASN A 96 -10.07 -1.16 -18.05
CA ASN A 96 -8.80 -1.78 -18.45
C ASN A 96 -8.94 -3.23 -18.97
N SER A 97 -10.15 -3.80 -18.96
CA SER A 97 -10.44 -5.17 -19.44
C SER A 97 -9.64 -6.25 -18.70
N VAL A 98 -9.47 -6.09 -17.38
CA VAL A 98 -8.74 -7.05 -16.51
C VAL A 98 -9.61 -7.69 -15.44
N THR A 99 -10.93 -7.69 -15.61
CA THR A 99 -11.92 -8.20 -14.65
C THR A 99 -11.81 -9.71 -14.40
N ASP A 100 -11.18 -10.45 -15.28
CA ASP A 100 -10.89 -11.89 -15.15
C ASP A 100 -9.69 -12.17 -14.25
N ARG A 101 -8.82 -11.19 -14.04
CA ARG A 101 -7.57 -11.31 -13.28
C ARG A 101 -7.52 -10.42 -12.04
N TYR A 102 -8.35 -9.38 -11.94
CA TYR A 102 -8.42 -8.49 -10.80
C TYR A 102 -9.86 -8.33 -10.33
N LEU A 103 -10.15 -8.98 -9.21
CA LEU A 103 -11.45 -8.91 -8.54
C LEU A 103 -11.34 -8.00 -7.33
N VAL A 104 -12.31 -7.12 -7.15
CA VAL A 104 -12.37 -6.25 -5.96
C VAL A 104 -13.69 -6.47 -5.25
N VAL A 105 -13.64 -6.57 -3.92
CA VAL A 105 -14.79 -6.68 -3.03
C VAL A 105 -14.78 -5.56 -2.00
N ASN A 106 -15.98 -5.04 -1.67
CA ASN A 106 -16.12 -4.03 -0.63
C ASN A 106 -16.28 -4.72 0.72
N GLU A 107 -15.14 -5.07 1.32
CA GLU A 107 -15.08 -5.81 2.58
C GLU A 107 -13.82 -5.46 3.36
N ASN A 108 -13.85 -5.69 4.68
CA ASN A 108 -12.68 -5.57 5.51
C ASN A 108 -11.72 -6.74 5.24
N PHE A 109 -10.51 -6.43 4.79
CA PHE A 109 -9.46 -7.40 4.49
C PHE A 109 -9.22 -8.40 5.62
N PHE A 110 -9.04 -7.91 6.85
CA PHE A 110 -8.72 -8.78 8.00
C PHE A 110 -9.87 -9.71 8.37
N ALA A 111 -11.12 -9.33 8.09
CA ALA A 111 -12.27 -10.20 8.28
C ALA A 111 -12.32 -11.29 7.21
N ALA A 112 -12.05 -10.91 5.96
CA ALA A 112 -12.09 -11.81 4.81
C ALA A 112 -11.01 -12.89 4.88
N VAL A 113 -9.75 -12.51 5.22
CA VAL A 113 -8.61 -13.44 5.17
C VAL A 113 -8.47 -14.34 6.40
N ARG A 114 -9.25 -14.14 7.47
CA ARG A 114 -9.14 -14.93 8.72
C ARG A 114 -9.22 -16.44 8.52
N ASN A 115 -9.89 -16.89 7.48
CA ASN A 115 -10.17 -18.31 7.24
C ASN A 115 -9.49 -18.87 5.98
N SER A 116 -8.73 -18.06 5.25
CA SER A 116 -8.23 -18.43 3.90
C SER A 116 -6.71 -18.56 3.80
N VAL A 117 -5.95 -18.31 4.87
CA VAL A 117 -4.50 -18.12 4.78
C VAL A 117 -3.73 -19.39 5.10
N ALA A 118 -3.47 -20.19 4.08
CA ALA A 118 -2.35 -21.13 4.09
C ALA A 118 -1.65 -21.07 2.71
N GLY A 119 -0.59 -20.25 2.64
CA GLY A 119 0.27 -20.23 1.46
C GLY A 119 -0.23 -19.32 0.33
N GLY A 120 -0.02 -18.05 0.39
CA GLY A 120 -0.34 -17.07 -0.65
C GLY A 120 0.56 -15.85 -0.53
N CYS A 121 0.27 -14.82 -1.32
CA CYS A 121 0.96 -13.54 -1.29
C CYS A 121 -0.03 -12.43 -0.93
N ALA A 122 0.31 -11.60 0.07
CA ALA A 122 -0.39 -10.35 0.29
C ALA A 122 0.41 -9.17 -0.24
N ILE A 123 -0.26 -8.27 -0.96
CA ILE A 123 0.31 -7.04 -1.45
C ILE A 123 -0.44 -5.86 -0.85
N SER A 124 0.26 -4.76 -0.52
CA SER A 124 -0.37 -3.55 -0.01
C SER A 124 0.56 -2.33 -0.06
N ASN A 125 -0.04 -1.18 -0.34
CA ASN A 125 0.38 0.08 0.21
C ASN A 125 -0.48 0.36 1.46
N PRO A 126 -0.07 -0.13 2.65
CA PRO A 126 -0.94 -0.10 3.81
C PRO A 126 -1.08 1.31 4.38
N PRO A 127 -2.18 1.63 5.06
CA PRO A 127 -2.27 2.85 5.85
C PRO A 127 -1.10 2.96 6.85
N TYR A 128 -0.38 4.08 6.83
CA TYR A 128 0.81 4.28 7.67
C TYR A 128 0.94 5.68 8.27
N LEU A 129 -0.07 6.57 8.14
CA LEU A 129 -0.03 7.88 8.79
C LEU A 129 -0.07 7.74 10.32
N PRO A 130 0.94 8.23 11.06
CA PRO A 130 0.94 8.18 12.51
C PRO A 130 0.14 9.34 13.08
N ALA A 131 -0.83 9.04 13.95
CA ALA A 131 -1.57 10.04 14.70
C ALA A 131 -2.19 9.40 15.96
N TYR A 132 -2.48 10.20 16.99
CA TYR A 132 -3.18 9.71 18.18
C TYR A 132 -4.63 9.32 17.88
N GLU A 133 -5.26 10.05 16.98
CA GLU A 133 -6.60 9.80 16.47
C GLU A 133 -6.55 9.68 14.94
N ARG A 134 -7.64 9.23 14.34
CA ARG A 134 -7.71 9.12 12.87
C ARG A 134 -7.64 10.51 12.24
N PRO A 135 -6.78 10.71 11.21
CA PRO A 135 -6.67 11.97 10.49
C PRO A 135 -8.03 12.42 9.93
N ALA A 136 -8.30 13.72 10.00
CA ALA A 136 -9.62 14.23 9.64
C ALA A 136 -9.93 14.18 8.14
N GLN A 137 -8.90 14.38 7.29
CA GLN A 137 -9.09 14.40 5.84
C GLN A 137 -9.23 13.00 5.23
N MET A 138 -8.44 12.04 5.72
CA MET A 138 -8.42 10.66 5.21
C MET A 138 -8.22 9.67 6.37
N PRO A 139 -9.28 9.40 7.16
CA PRO A 139 -9.20 8.48 8.29
C PRO A 139 -8.79 7.05 7.91
N GLU A 140 -8.98 6.67 6.65
CA GLU A 140 -8.58 5.38 6.09
C GLU A 140 -7.05 5.21 5.98
N LEU A 141 -6.28 6.32 5.96
CA LEU A 141 -4.81 6.29 5.91
C LEU A 141 -4.16 6.15 7.29
N TRP A 142 -4.96 6.06 8.35
CA TRP A 142 -4.44 5.95 9.71
C TRP A 142 -3.76 4.60 9.96
N GLY A 143 -2.45 4.64 10.19
CA GLY A 143 -1.61 3.49 10.49
C GLY A 143 -1.44 3.21 11.99
N GLY A 144 -2.21 3.88 12.84
CA GLY A 144 -2.07 3.80 14.31
C GLY A 144 -1.19 4.90 14.88
N ILE A 145 -0.93 4.82 16.19
CA ILE A 145 -0.20 5.87 16.93
C ILE A 145 1.21 6.11 16.36
N ASP A 146 1.88 5.07 15.89
CA ASP A 146 3.23 5.15 15.32
C ASP A 146 3.28 4.82 13.82
N GLY A 147 2.13 4.65 13.17
CA GLY A 147 2.01 4.34 11.75
C GLY A 147 2.29 2.87 11.38
N SER A 148 2.67 2.01 12.32
CA SER A 148 3.09 0.62 12.04
C SER A 148 1.98 -0.42 12.18
N GLN A 149 0.83 -0.05 12.77
CA GLN A 149 -0.17 -1.00 13.25
C GLN A 149 -0.75 -1.86 12.13
N VAL A 150 -1.17 -1.25 11.02
CA VAL A 150 -1.81 -1.99 9.92
C VAL A 150 -0.81 -2.94 9.25
N THR A 151 0.42 -2.47 9.02
CA THR A 151 1.48 -3.32 8.45
C THR A 151 1.78 -4.54 9.34
N LYS A 152 1.84 -4.36 10.66
CA LYS A 152 2.01 -5.46 11.61
C LYS A 152 0.85 -6.45 11.59
N GLN A 153 -0.39 -5.96 11.50
CA GLN A 153 -1.56 -6.83 11.35
C GLN A 153 -1.52 -7.66 10.06
N ILE A 154 -0.99 -7.10 8.94
CA ILE A 154 -0.80 -7.88 7.71
C ILE A 154 0.25 -8.99 7.93
N VAL A 155 1.36 -8.68 8.60
CA VAL A 155 2.39 -9.68 8.98
C VAL A 155 1.78 -10.81 9.81
N GLU A 156 0.91 -10.49 10.77
CA GLU A 156 0.22 -11.46 11.63
C GLU A 156 -0.75 -12.37 10.87
N CYS A 157 -1.26 -11.97 9.70
CA CYS A 157 -2.09 -12.83 8.87
C CYS A 157 -1.37 -14.10 8.39
N GLY A 158 -0.04 -14.09 8.31
CA GLY A 158 0.74 -15.30 8.13
C GLY A 158 0.88 -15.79 6.69
N PHE A 159 0.70 -14.94 5.69
CA PHE A 159 0.98 -15.26 4.28
C PHE A 159 2.41 -15.77 4.10
N GLU A 160 2.65 -16.60 3.11
CA GLU A 160 4.01 -17.08 2.82
C GLU A 160 4.88 -15.96 2.25
N HIS A 161 4.28 -15.07 1.44
CA HIS A 161 4.94 -13.91 0.84
C HIS A 161 4.17 -12.63 1.15
N LEU A 162 4.92 -11.52 1.35
CA LEU A 162 4.34 -10.18 1.47
C LEU A 162 5.10 -9.24 0.53
N ILE A 163 4.37 -8.35 -0.14
CA ILE A 163 4.95 -7.21 -0.87
C ILE A 163 4.28 -5.95 -0.31
N LEU A 164 5.00 -5.23 0.55
CA LEU A 164 4.44 -4.11 1.30
C LEU A 164 5.27 -2.85 1.12
N LEU A 165 4.62 -1.69 1.06
CA LEU A 165 5.31 -0.43 1.29
C LEU A 165 5.53 -0.21 2.79
N VAL A 166 6.72 0.29 3.13
CA VAL A 166 7.13 0.66 4.49
C VAL A 166 7.71 2.07 4.46
N SER A 167 7.08 3.00 5.18
CA SER A 167 7.56 4.37 5.27
C SER A 167 8.57 4.56 6.39
N SER A 168 9.60 5.38 6.17
CA SER A 168 10.63 5.71 7.16
C SER A 168 10.09 6.49 8.37
N PHE A 169 8.92 7.13 8.27
CA PHE A 169 8.31 7.85 9.38
C PHE A 169 7.28 7.04 10.18
N SER A 170 7.01 5.80 9.80
CA SER A 170 6.02 4.92 10.45
C SER A 170 6.65 3.79 11.27
N ASN A 171 7.64 4.14 12.09
CA ASN A 171 8.36 3.22 12.98
C ASN A 171 8.90 1.97 12.25
N PRO A 172 9.69 2.16 11.18
CA PRO A 172 10.11 1.06 10.29
C PRO A 172 10.90 -0.03 10.99
N LEU A 173 11.73 0.33 11.98
CA LEU A 173 12.51 -0.65 12.73
C LEU A 173 11.62 -1.61 13.50
N SER A 174 10.51 -1.12 14.08
CA SER A 174 9.54 -1.95 14.77
C SER A 174 8.75 -2.86 13.82
N ILE A 175 8.50 -2.42 12.58
CA ILE A 175 7.89 -3.27 11.54
C ILE A 175 8.85 -4.40 11.17
N ILE A 176 10.13 -4.09 10.92
CA ILE A 176 11.15 -5.08 10.57
C ILE A 176 11.31 -6.12 11.69
N GLU A 177 11.48 -5.67 12.92
CA GLU A 177 11.59 -6.56 14.09
C GLU A 177 10.35 -7.46 14.25
N HIS A 178 9.15 -6.87 14.08
CA HIS A 178 7.91 -7.62 14.17
C HIS A 178 7.81 -8.71 13.09
N ALA A 179 8.19 -8.40 11.86
CA ALA A 179 8.20 -9.37 10.76
C ALA A 179 9.20 -10.50 11.00
N LEU A 180 10.43 -10.18 11.46
CA LEU A 180 11.44 -11.17 11.83
C LEU A 180 10.94 -12.11 12.94
N ASN A 181 10.29 -11.57 13.99
CA ASN A 181 9.71 -12.34 15.09
C ASN A 181 8.56 -13.26 14.64
N HIS A 182 7.92 -12.97 13.50
CA HIS A 182 6.92 -13.82 12.87
C HIS A 182 7.49 -14.77 11.81
N GLY A 183 8.82 -14.92 11.75
CA GLY A 183 9.52 -15.87 10.88
C GLY A 183 9.73 -15.38 9.43
N TYR A 184 9.48 -14.10 9.16
CA TYR A 184 9.78 -13.52 7.85
C TYR A 184 11.26 -13.14 7.73
N LYS A 185 11.73 -13.13 6.50
CA LYS A 185 13.01 -12.54 6.08
C LYS A 185 12.76 -11.55 4.96
N VAL A 186 13.58 -10.53 4.84
CA VAL A 186 13.57 -9.60 3.73
C VAL A 186 14.30 -10.25 2.56
N LEU A 187 13.54 -10.62 1.52
CA LEU A 187 14.08 -11.25 0.32
C LEU A 187 14.70 -10.22 -0.63
N ASP A 188 14.03 -9.11 -0.81
CA ASP A 188 14.46 -7.98 -1.66
C ASP A 188 13.75 -6.70 -1.23
N PHE A 189 14.30 -5.54 -1.61
CA PHE A 189 13.65 -4.25 -1.40
C PHE A 189 14.14 -3.20 -2.38
N THR A 190 13.30 -2.22 -2.63
CA THR A 190 13.62 -1.00 -3.38
C THR A 190 13.23 0.21 -2.54
N VAL A 191 14.08 1.24 -2.49
CA VAL A 191 13.81 2.46 -1.72
C VAL A 191 13.69 3.66 -2.64
N ARG A 192 12.72 4.52 -2.36
CA ARG A 192 12.54 5.82 -3.01
C ARG A 192 12.41 6.91 -1.95
N THR A 193 13.07 8.04 -2.19
CA THR A 193 12.87 9.26 -1.41
C THR A 193 11.67 10.02 -1.97
N MET A 194 10.74 10.40 -1.11
CA MET A 194 9.53 11.14 -1.43
C MET A 194 9.45 12.45 -0.64
N ARG A 195 8.63 13.37 -1.09
CA ARG A 195 8.26 14.56 -0.33
C ARG A 195 6.98 14.31 0.45
N PHE A 196 6.82 15.03 1.56
CA PHE A 196 5.54 15.04 2.27
C PHE A 196 4.43 15.55 1.36
N GLY A 197 3.36 14.75 1.24
CA GLY A 197 2.16 15.07 0.49
C GLY A 197 1.11 15.77 1.37
N ILE A 198 -0.10 15.96 0.84
CA ILE A 198 -1.20 16.65 1.53
C ILE A 198 -1.53 15.99 2.85
N TYR A 199 -1.67 14.67 2.88
CA TYR A 199 -2.09 13.92 4.06
C TYR A 199 -1.01 13.83 5.13
N SER A 200 0.24 13.61 4.73
CA SER A 200 1.38 13.56 5.65
C SER A 200 1.79 14.94 6.17
N SER A 201 1.26 16.02 5.58
CA SER A 201 1.46 17.41 6.01
C SER A 201 0.33 17.93 6.91
N GLU A 202 -0.67 17.11 7.27
CA GLU A 202 -1.66 17.48 8.27
C GLU A 202 -0.97 17.81 9.61
N PRO A 203 -1.37 18.89 10.31
CA PRO A 203 -0.67 19.36 11.51
C PRO A 203 -0.48 18.28 12.58
N GLU A 204 -1.50 17.48 12.84
CA GLU A 204 -1.49 16.40 13.83
C GLU A 204 -0.54 15.26 13.41
N VAL A 205 -0.45 14.95 12.11
CA VAL A 205 0.47 13.96 11.56
C VAL A 205 1.91 14.46 11.64
N CYS A 206 2.16 15.72 11.22
CA CYS A 206 3.49 16.34 11.32
C CYS A 206 4.00 16.38 12.76
N GLU A 207 3.15 16.81 13.72
CA GLU A 207 3.52 16.83 15.14
C GLU A 207 3.88 15.43 15.63
N ARG A 208 3.10 14.44 15.22
CA ARG A 208 3.36 13.05 15.61
C ARG A 208 4.65 12.51 15.01
N ILE A 209 4.93 12.79 13.73
CA ILE A 209 6.20 12.44 13.08
C ILE A 209 7.38 13.07 13.83
N ALA A 210 7.31 14.34 14.20
CA ALA A 210 8.35 15.02 14.96
C ALA A 210 8.61 14.35 16.33
N GLN A 211 7.55 13.97 17.04
CA GLN A 211 7.67 13.23 18.31
C GLN A 211 8.30 11.84 18.13
N LEU A 212 7.95 11.13 17.04
CA LEU A 212 8.54 9.84 16.71
C LEU A 212 10.02 10.00 16.32
N SER A 213 10.37 11.05 15.58
CA SER A 213 11.75 11.36 15.20
C SER A 213 12.63 11.62 16.43
N SER A 214 12.14 12.37 17.43
CA SER A 214 12.86 12.59 18.69
C SER A 214 13.15 11.29 19.47
N ARG A 215 12.37 10.24 19.22
CA ARG A 215 12.52 8.91 19.82
C ARG A 215 13.23 7.91 18.92
N ARG A 216 13.74 8.33 17.76
CA ARG A 216 14.33 7.47 16.73
C ARG A 216 13.39 6.38 16.22
N GLN A 217 12.11 6.71 16.12
CA GLN A 217 11.05 5.87 15.59
C GLN A 217 10.55 6.36 14.22
N ALA A 218 10.92 7.58 13.82
CA ALA A 218 10.74 8.11 12.48
C ALA A 218 12.06 8.70 11.98
N PHE A 219 12.32 8.58 10.67
CA PHE A 219 13.56 8.99 10.02
C PHE A 219 13.21 9.82 8.80
N VAL A 220 13.30 11.14 8.96
CA VAL A 220 12.94 12.13 7.96
C VAL A 220 14.02 13.22 7.88
N SER A 221 14.08 13.95 6.78
CA SER A 221 14.96 15.11 6.61
C SER A 221 14.16 16.22 5.95
N ALA A 222 14.01 17.37 6.61
CA ALA A 222 13.23 18.51 6.16
C ALA A 222 11.82 18.12 5.64
N ASP A 223 11.61 18.20 4.32
CA ASP A 223 10.36 17.88 3.63
C ASP A 223 10.34 16.47 3.00
N ARG A 224 11.29 15.58 3.40
CA ARG A 224 11.50 14.29 2.74
C ARG A 224 11.48 13.12 3.69
N TYR A 225 11.03 11.99 3.16
CA TYR A 225 11.07 10.69 3.80
C TYR A 225 11.40 9.59 2.78
N CYS A 226 11.75 8.41 3.25
CA CYS A 226 11.93 7.24 2.40
C CYS A 226 10.70 6.34 2.47
N VAL A 227 10.34 5.76 1.32
CA VAL A 227 9.42 4.62 1.25
C VAL A 227 10.19 3.45 0.65
N ALA A 228 10.11 2.30 1.29
CA ALA A 228 10.63 1.05 0.77
C ALA A 228 9.49 0.15 0.32
N GLY A 229 9.55 -0.35 -0.91
CA GLY A 229 8.81 -1.54 -1.30
C GLY A 229 9.61 -2.76 -0.88
N VAL A 230 9.03 -3.64 -0.10
CA VAL A 230 9.74 -4.75 0.55
C VAL A 230 9.06 -6.07 0.22
N ALA A 231 9.82 -7.02 -0.30
CA ALA A 231 9.40 -8.41 -0.48
C ALA A 231 9.86 -9.24 0.73
N TRP A 232 8.89 -9.82 1.44
CA TRP A 232 9.10 -10.66 2.60
C TRP A 232 8.76 -12.11 2.28
N VAL A 233 9.45 -13.05 2.92
CA VAL A 233 9.19 -14.48 2.75
C VAL A 233 9.36 -15.26 4.05
N LYS A 234 8.48 -16.22 4.28
CA LYS A 234 8.61 -17.20 5.38
C LYS A 234 9.39 -18.43 4.94
N ARG A 235 10.67 -18.27 4.67
CA ARG A 235 11.57 -19.39 4.31
C ARG A 235 12.84 -19.33 5.14
N PRO A 236 13.16 -20.38 5.92
CA PRO A 236 14.33 -20.40 6.80
C PRO A 236 15.67 -20.29 6.07
N ASP A 237 15.73 -20.80 4.84
CA ASP A 237 16.92 -20.83 3.97
C ASP A 237 17.11 -19.56 3.11
N ALA A 238 16.15 -18.62 3.13
CA ALA A 238 16.25 -17.40 2.37
C ALA A 238 17.35 -16.48 2.93
N ILE A 239 18.01 -15.74 2.03
CA ILE A 239 18.88 -14.62 2.41
C ILE A 239 18.01 -13.58 3.14
N ASP A 240 18.58 -12.96 4.18
CA ASP A 240 17.90 -11.93 4.94
C ASP A 240 18.57 -10.57 4.75
N LEU A 241 17.88 -9.66 4.08
CA LEU A 241 18.31 -8.28 3.82
C LEU A 241 17.72 -7.28 4.84
N SER A 242 17.23 -7.73 5.99
CA SER A 242 16.63 -6.86 7.02
C SER A 242 17.59 -5.79 7.55
N GLY A 243 18.86 -6.12 7.73
CA GLY A 243 19.91 -5.17 8.13
C GLY A 243 20.13 -4.05 7.09
N PRO A 244 20.39 -4.36 5.82
CA PRO A 244 20.45 -3.38 4.74
C PRO A 244 19.18 -2.54 4.59
N LEU A 245 17.98 -3.13 4.72
CA LEU A 245 16.71 -2.40 4.70
C LEU A 245 16.62 -1.39 5.85
N ALA A 246 16.94 -1.82 7.09
CA ALA A 246 16.94 -0.94 8.25
C ALA A 246 17.91 0.24 8.04
N GLN A 247 19.12 0.00 7.52
CA GLN A 247 20.07 1.04 7.20
C GLN A 247 19.53 2.03 6.15
N ALA A 248 18.90 1.54 5.09
CA ALA A 248 18.33 2.38 4.05
C ALA A 248 17.22 3.27 4.58
N LEU A 249 16.26 2.72 5.34
CA LEU A 249 15.12 3.46 5.90
C LEU A 249 15.53 4.48 6.98
N THR A 250 16.66 4.29 7.64
CA THR A 250 17.17 5.23 8.66
C THR A 250 18.16 6.26 8.11
N SER A 251 18.54 6.17 6.83
CA SER A 251 19.62 6.97 6.23
C SER A 251 19.37 8.47 6.27
N LEU A 252 18.10 8.92 6.07
CA LEU A 252 17.78 10.35 6.06
C LEU A 252 18.03 11.07 7.39
N ALA A 253 17.98 10.37 8.52
CA ALA A 253 18.29 10.95 9.82
C ALA A 253 19.77 11.36 10.00
N ASN A 254 20.64 10.96 9.08
CA ASN A 254 22.08 11.23 9.14
C ASN A 254 22.51 12.43 8.28
N PHE A 255 21.58 13.06 7.54
CA PHE A 255 21.90 14.27 6.79
C PHE A 255 21.63 15.47 7.69
N PRO A 256 22.66 16.29 8.05
CA PRO A 256 22.44 17.56 8.73
C PRO A 256 21.64 18.49 7.81
N GLU A 257 20.78 19.28 8.41
CA GLU A 257 20.01 20.37 7.75
C GLU A 257 20.94 21.39 7.09
#